data_b00412bf8e6736d61939c5dfda4c43a0
#
_entry.id   b00412bf8e6736d61939c5dfda4c43a0
#
_cell.length_a   1.000
_cell.length_b   1.000
_cell.length_c   1.000
_cell.angle_alpha   90.00
_cell.angle_beta   90.00
_cell.angle_gamma   90.00
#
_symmetry.space_group_name_H-M   'P 1'
#
loop_
_entity.id
_entity.type
_entity.pdbx_description
1 polymer ?
#
loop_
_entity_poly.entity_id
_entity_poly.type
_entity_poly.pdbx_seq_one_letter_code
_entity_poly.pdbx_strand_id
1 'polypeptide(L)'
;MHARPRVAILSTGDEVVVPSTATLRPGQVRDAIAPALAGLVLEAGGCPMPCGIVPDDLPALRAALGTALARADLVVVSAGSSVGARDATAEAIAGLGKPGIFCHGIAVKPGKPTLLAECDGVPVIGLPGNPLSALVVFRLIGTPLVWRLAGCATPPPEPSVTASLARAVPSEAGRRDVVQVRLGGGRAEPVFGASALLSVLTRADGYLVVPEPATGLDAGSPVSVTLYR
;
A
#
# COMPACT_ATOMS: atom_id res chain seq x y z
N MET A 1 -14.15 -5.44 24.46
CA MET A 1 -13.27 -6.18 23.54
C MET A 1 -13.69 -5.79 22.13
N HIS A 2 -12.80 -5.27 21.31
CA HIS A 2 -13.13 -4.90 19.93
C HIS A 2 -13.07 -6.13 19.01
N ALA A 3 -13.93 -6.16 18.00
CA ALA A 3 -13.86 -7.20 16.96
C ALA A 3 -12.63 -6.95 16.05
N ARG A 4 -12.16 -8.01 15.41
CA ARG A 4 -11.11 -7.89 14.38
C ARG A 4 -11.68 -7.16 13.16
N PRO A 5 -11.09 -6.06 12.69
CA PRO A 5 -11.60 -5.33 11.54
C PRO A 5 -11.61 -6.19 10.28
N ARG A 6 -12.71 -6.19 9.56
CA ARG A 6 -12.85 -6.84 8.26
C ARG A 6 -12.35 -5.89 7.19
N VAL A 7 -11.34 -6.32 6.44
CA VAL A 7 -10.70 -5.52 5.39
C VAL A 7 -11.00 -6.14 4.04
N ALA A 8 -11.88 -5.52 3.27
CA ALA A 8 -12.14 -5.93 1.89
C ALA A 8 -10.96 -5.53 1.00
N ILE A 9 -10.49 -6.48 0.17
CA ILE A 9 -9.35 -6.29 -0.74
C ILE A 9 -9.85 -6.59 -2.16
N LEU A 10 -9.89 -5.53 -3.00
CA LEU A 10 -10.24 -5.61 -4.40
C LEU A 10 -9.02 -5.29 -5.26
N SER A 11 -8.83 -6.04 -6.34
CA SER A 11 -7.89 -5.69 -7.40
C SER A 11 -8.66 -5.24 -8.63
N THR A 12 -8.14 -4.25 -9.39
CA THR A 12 -8.71 -3.87 -10.68
C THR A 12 -7.65 -3.90 -11.75
N GLY A 13 -8.07 -4.15 -12.98
CA GLY A 13 -7.23 -4.13 -14.16
C GLY A 13 -7.57 -5.27 -15.11
N ASP A 14 -7.80 -4.95 -16.37
CA ASP A 14 -8.07 -5.95 -17.40
C ASP A 14 -6.84 -6.83 -17.68
N GLU A 15 -5.64 -6.33 -17.35
CA GLU A 15 -4.39 -7.07 -17.42
C GLU A 15 -4.18 -8.04 -16.25
N VAL A 16 -4.91 -7.85 -15.14
CA VAL A 16 -4.68 -8.59 -13.89
C VAL A 16 -5.40 -9.94 -13.92
N VAL A 17 -4.68 -10.99 -13.58
CA VAL A 17 -5.25 -12.34 -13.49
C VAL A 17 -4.94 -12.98 -12.14
N VAL A 18 -5.73 -13.99 -11.76
CA VAL A 18 -5.53 -14.69 -10.49
C VAL A 18 -4.12 -15.32 -10.40
N PRO A 19 -3.52 -15.38 -9.21
CA PRO A 19 -2.16 -15.92 -9.02
C PRO A 19 -1.96 -17.33 -9.57
N SER A 20 -3.01 -18.16 -9.54
CA SER A 20 -2.99 -19.55 -10.01
C SER A 20 -3.03 -19.72 -11.53
N THR A 21 -3.14 -18.63 -12.30
CA THR A 21 -3.15 -18.72 -13.78
C THR A 21 -1.85 -19.36 -14.28
N ALA A 22 -1.96 -20.51 -14.91
CA ALA A 22 -0.79 -21.30 -15.33
C ALA A 22 0.03 -20.58 -16.40
N THR A 23 -0.63 -20.09 -17.47
CA THR A 23 0.03 -19.43 -18.60
C THR A 23 -0.52 -18.04 -18.79
N LEU A 24 0.37 -17.05 -18.85
CA LEU A 24 0.00 -15.66 -19.09
C LEU A 24 -0.05 -15.38 -20.60
N ARG A 25 -1.04 -14.62 -21.03
CA ARG A 25 -1.05 -13.99 -22.35
C ARG A 25 -0.17 -12.74 -22.34
N PRO A 26 0.32 -12.27 -23.50
CA PRO A 26 1.01 -10.99 -23.57
C PRO A 26 0.17 -9.86 -22.92
N GLY A 27 0.80 -9.06 -22.09
CA GLY A 27 0.16 -7.97 -21.35
C GLY A 27 -0.50 -8.36 -20.02
N GLN A 28 -0.70 -9.65 -19.73
CA GLN A 28 -1.25 -10.09 -18.45
C GLN A 28 -0.20 -10.14 -17.35
N VAL A 29 -0.65 -9.81 -16.14
CA VAL A 29 0.14 -9.91 -14.90
C VAL A 29 -0.65 -10.65 -13.82
N ARG A 30 0.03 -11.45 -13.00
CA ARG A 30 -0.63 -12.10 -11.85
C ARG A 30 -0.82 -11.09 -10.73
N ASP A 31 -1.99 -11.14 -10.09
CA ASP A 31 -2.25 -10.36 -8.88
C ASP A 31 -1.30 -10.79 -7.76
N ALA A 32 -0.30 -9.96 -7.50
CA ALA A 32 0.62 -10.13 -6.38
C ALA A 32 0.26 -9.21 -5.19
N ILE A 33 -0.60 -8.22 -5.43
CA ILE A 33 -0.94 -7.21 -4.43
C ILE A 33 -1.94 -7.77 -3.42
N ALA A 34 -3.06 -8.33 -3.87
CA ALA A 34 -4.09 -8.78 -2.96
C ALA A 34 -3.62 -9.87 -1.97
N PRO A 35 -2.86 -10.91 -2.37
CA PRO A 35 -2.30 -11.87 -1.42
C PRO A 35 -1.35 -11.23 -0.40
N ALA A 36 -0.49 -10.31 -0.84
CA ALA A 36 0.45 -9.63 0.04
C ALA A 36 -0.27 -8.68 1.02
N LEU A 37 -1.29 -7.94 0.56
CA LEU A 37 -2.15 -7.13 1.42
C LEU A 37 -2.88 -7.97 2.45
N ALA A 38 -3.39 -9.15 2.06
CA ALA A 38 -4.02 -10.07 3.01
C ALA A 38 -3.07 -10.48 4.14
N GLY A 39 -1.79 -10.72 3.81
CA GLY A 39 -0.73 -10.96 4.79
C GLY A 39 -0.54 -9.78 5.76
N LEU A 40 -0.43 -8.56 5.24
CA LEU A 40 -0.28 -7.35 6.07
C LEU A 40 -1.52 -7.08 6.95
N VAL A 41 -2.73 -7.36 6.45
CA VAL A 41 -3.96 -7.25 7.24
C VAL A 41 -3.95 -8.25 8.40
N LEU A 42 -3.54 -9.50 8.16
CA LEU A 42 -3.41 -10.52 9.22
C LEU A 42 -2.35 -10.12 10.25
N GLU A 43 -1.19 -9.64 9.80
CA GLU A 43 -0.11 -9.14 10.66
C GLU A 43 -0.60 -7.99 11.55
N ALA A 44 -1.42 -7.10 11.01
CA ALA A 44 -2.06 -6.00 11.74
C ALA A 44 -3.20 -6.44 12.68
N GLY A 45 -3.55 -7.73 12.70
CA GLY A 45 -4.65 -8.26 13.53
C GLY A 45 -6.04 -8.11 12.90
N GLY A 46 -6.15 -7.70 11.65
CA GLY A 46 -7.38 -7.64 10.90
C GLY A 46 -7.85 -9.00 10.35
N CYS A 47 -8.99 -9.00 9.67
CA CYS A 47 -9.55 -10.15 8.95
C CYS A 47 -9.63 -9.79 7.46
N PRO A 48 -8.74 -10.30 6.60
CA PRO A 48 -8.77 -10.00 5.18
C PRO A 48 -9.97 -10.67 4.52
N MET A 49 -10.64 -9.94 3.64
CA MET A 49 -11.76 -10.38 2.82
C MET A 49 -11.40 -10.17 1.34
N PRO A 50 -10.77 -11.16 0.66
CA PRO A 50 -10.50 -11.05 -0.77
C PRO A 50 -11.81 -10.95 -1.57
N CYS A 51 -11.96 -9.88 -2.35
CA CYS A 51 -13.15 -9.61 -3.16
C CYS A 51 -12.92 -9.88 -4.65
N GLY A 52 -11.74 -10.39 -5.02
CA GLY A 52 -11.40 -10.77 -6.38
C GLY A 52 -10.89 -9.62 -7.23
N ILE A 53 -10.86 -9.87 -8.54
CA ILE A 53 -10.39 -8.95 -9.56
C ILE A 53 -11.62 -8.42 -10.30
N VAL A 54 -11.71 -7.10 -10.41
CA VAL A 54 -12.82 -6.39 -11.08
C VAL A 54 -12.26 -5.79 -12.38
N PRO A 55 -12.97 -5.90 -13.51
CA PRO A 55 -12.53 -5.25 -14.75
C PRO A 55 -12.51 -3.72 -14.62
N ASP A 56 -11.77 -3.05 -15.49
CA ASP A 56 -11.69 -1.60 -15.56
C ASP A 56 -12.98 -0.97 -16.14
N ASP A 57 -14.12 -1.38 -15.59
CA ASP A 57 -15.47 -0.94 -15.97
C ASP A 57 -16.14 -0.25 -14.78
N LEU A 58 -16.56 0.99 -14.96
CA LEU A 58 -17.11 1.82 -13.89
C LEU A 58 -18.36 1.22 -13.22
N PRO A 59 -19.38 0.71 -13.94
CA PRO A 59 -20.51 0.02 -13.33
C PRO A 59 -20.10 -1.20 -12.49
N ALA A 60 -19.23 -2.08 -13.01
CA ALA A 60 -18.74 -3.25 -12.30
C ALA A 60 -17.98 -2.85 -11.03
N LEU A 61 -17.12 -1.83 -11.13
CA LEU A 61 -16.33 -1.33 -10.02
C LEU A 61 -17.22 -0.72 -8.91
N ARG A 62 -18.23 0.08 -9.28
CA ARG A 62 -19.22 0.62 -8.33
C ARG A 62 -19.99 -0.48 -7.61
N ALA A 63 -20.45 -1.51 -8.33
CA ALA A 63 -21.18 -2.62 -7.75
C ALA A 63 -20.31 -3.43 -6.76
N ALA A 64 -19.05 -3.72 -7.15
CA ALA A 64 -18.11 -4.44 -6.30
C ALA A 64 -17.75 -3.65 -5.04
N LEU A 65 -17.44 -2.36 -5.19
CA LEU A 65 -17.14 -1.46 -4.06
C LEU A 65 -18.35 -1.31 -3.13
N GLY A 66 -19.57 -1.13 -3.66
CA GLY A 66 -20.79 -1.05 -2.87
C GLY A 66 -21.04 -2.33 -2.06
N THR A 67 -20.79 -3.50 -2.67
CA THR A 67 -20.88 -4.80 -1.97
C THR A 67 -19.82 -4.91 -0.87
N ALA A 68 -18.60 -4.43 -1.11
CA ALA A 68 -17.52 -4.45 -0.13
C ALA A 68 -17.82 -3.52 1.05
N LEU A 69 -18.29 -2.29 0.79
CA LEU A 69 -18.66 -1.30 1.81
C LEU A 69 -19.75 -1.82 2.76
N ALA A 70 -20.73 -2.57 2.25
CA ALA A 70 -21.79 -3.14 3.08
C ALA A 70 -21.32 -4.24 4.06
N ARG A 71 -20.08 -4.77 3.90
CA ARG A 71 -19.61 -5.96 4.62
C ARG A 71 -18.29 -5.77 5.36
N ALA A 72 -17.55 -4.73 5.05
CA ALA A 72 -16.20 -4.49 5.58
C ALA A 72 -16.16 -3.25 6.49
N ASP A 73 -15.15 -3.21 7.33
CA ASP A 73 -14.85 -2.09 8.21
C ASP A 73 -13.76 -1.18 7.59
N LEU A 74 -13.09 -1.68 6.53
CA LEU A 74 -12.14 -0.96 5.68
C LEU A 74 -12.19 -1.57 4.28
N VAL A 75 -12.21 -0.75 3.24
CA VAL A 75 -12.10 -1.18 1.84
C VAL A 75 -10.76 -0.74 1.28
N VAL A 76 -10.05 -1.66 0.65
CA VAL A 76 -8.79 -1.40 -0.04
C VAL A 76 -8.94 -1.85 -1.49
N VAL A 77 -8.69 -0.94 -2.41
CA VAL A 77 -8.72 -1.24 -3.84
C VAL A 77 -7.36 -0.92 -4.47
N SER A 78 -6.73 -1.90 -5.12
CA SER A 78 -5.53 -1.67 -5.91
C SER A 78 -5.94 -1.40 -7.36
N ALA A 79 -5.78 -0.16 -7.79
CA ALA A 79 -6.08 0.23 -9.17
C ALA A 79 -4.97 -0.22 -10.12
N GLY A 80 -5.32 -0.60 -11.36
CA GLY A 80 -4.36 -0.87 -12.42
C GLY A 80 -3.34 0.26 -12.62
N SER A 81 -2.24 -0.04 -13.30
CA SER A 81 -1.16 0.94 -13.51
C SER A 81 -1.49 2.03 -14.53
N SER A 82 -2.57 1.89 -15.28
CA SER A 82 -3.01 2.86 -16.29
C SER A 82 -3.62 4.11 -15.66
N VAL A 83 -3.51 5.24 -16.36
CA VAL A 83 -4.11 6.51 -15.90
C VAL A 83 -5.64 6.38 -15.85
N GLY A 84 -6.25 5.75 -16.87
CA GLY A 84 -7.70 5.58 -16.97
C GLY A 84 -8.28 4.71 -15.84
N ALA A 85 -7.62 3.63 -15.44
CA ALA A 85 -8.09 2.77 -14.33
C ALA A 85 -8.15 3.52 -13.00
N ARG A 86 -7.20 4.42 -12.76
CA ARG A 86 -7.19 5.28 -11.55
C ARG A 86 -8.32 6.29 -11.54
N ASP A 87 -8.62 6.90 -12.70
CA ASP A 87 -9.70 7.86 -12.84
C ASP A 87 -11.05 7.17 -12.64
N ALA A 88 -11.24 5.97 -13.19
CA ALA A 88 -12.43 5.15 -12.98
C ALA A 88 -12.61 4.75 -11.51
N THR A 89 -11.53 4.42 -10.80
CA THR A 89 -11.59 4.11 -9.37
C THR A 89 -12.00 5.32 -8.54
N ALA A 90 -11.45 6.49 -8.82
CA ALA A 90 -11.83 7.74 -8.15
C ALA A 90 -13.31 8.09 -8.41
N GLU A 91 -13.74 7.97 -9.66
CA GLU A 91 -15.14 8.22 -10.05
C GLU A 91 -16.10 7.21 -9.39
N ALA A 92 -15.72 5.93 -9.31
CA ALA A 92 -16.52 4.91 -8.64
C ALA A 92 -16.71 5.25 -7.16
N ILE A 93 -15.63 5.60 -6.46
CA ILE A 93 -15.65 5.93 -5.03
C ILE A 93 -16.45 7.20 -4.76
N ALA A 94 -16.32 8.24 -5.58
CA ALA A 94 -17.00 9.52 -5.39
C ALA A 94 -18.53 9.41 -5.34
N GLY A 95 -19.10 8.36 -5.92
CA GLY A 95 -20.55 8.11 -5.94
C GLY A 95 -21.08 7.19 -4.86
N LEU A 96 -20.24 6.68 -3.92
CA LEU A 96 -20.61 5.59 -3.01
C LEU A 96 -20.93 6.01 -1.58
N GLY A 97 -20.78 7.27 -1.23
CA GLY A 97 -21.11 7.73 0.13
C GLY A 97 -20.48 9.08 0.45
N LYS A 98 -20.73 9.56 1.68
CA LYS A 98 -20.22 10.83 2.19
C LYS A 98 -19.24 10.57 3.34
N PRO A 99 -18.25 11.47 3.53
CA PRO A 99 -17.94 12.68 2.79
C PRO A 99 -17.32 12.44 1.40
N GLY A 100 -16.93 11.18 1.06
CA GLY A 100 -16.30 10.84 -0.20
C GLY A 100 -14.78 10.96 -0.16
N ILE A 101 -14.15 11.41 -1.24
CA ILE A 101 -12.71 11.48 -1.38
C ILE A 101 -12.16 12.69 -0.62
N PHE A 102 -11.22 12.45 0.34
CA PHE A 102 -10.48 13.49 1.05
C PHE A 102 -9.22 13.93 0.31
N CYS A 103 -8.55 12.96 -0.31
CA CYS A 103 -7.24 13.16 -0.89
C CYS A 103 -7.04 12.26 -2.11
N HIS A 104 -6.54 12.84 -3.20
CA HIS A 104 -6.15 12.13 -4.40
C HIS A 104 -4.72 12.50 -4.75
N GLY A 105 -3.79 11.71 -4.24
CA GLY A 105 -2.35 11.94 -4.28
C GLY A 105 -1.78 12.35 -2.92
N ILE A 106 -0.71 11.67 -2.50
CA ILE A 106 0.00 11.92 -1.25
C ILE A 106 1.48 12.21 -1.52
N ALA A 107 2.11 12.98 -0.64
CA ALA A 107 3.54 13.32 -0.75
C ALA A 107 4.44 12.19 -0.21
N VAL A 108 4.31 10.99 -0.79
CA VAL A 108 5.10 9.80 -0.43
C VAL A 108 5.66 9.14 -1.69
N LYS A 109 6.89 8.66 -1.62
CA LYS A 109 7.52 7.88 -2.69
C LYS A 109 8.14 6.58 -2.11
N PRO A 110 7.80 5.41 -2.67
CA PRO A 110 6.78 5.19 -3.68
C PRO A 110 5.37 5.31 -3.09
N GLY A 111 4.36 5.71 -3.90
CA GLY A 111 2.97 5.75 -3.44
C GLY A 111 2.19 7.02 -3.74
N LYS A 112 2.79 7.97 -4.49
CA LYS A 112 2.16 9.26 -4.80
C LYS A 112 0.68 9.17 -5.24
N PRO A 113 0.25 8.27 -6.17
CA PRO A 113 -1.12 8.24 -6.67
C PRO A 113 -2.10 7.49 -5.73
N THR A 114 -1.93 7.61 -4.42
CA THR A 114 -2.84 7.04 -3.44
C THR A 114 -4.08 7.91 -3.29
N LEU A 115 -5.24 7.28 -3.15
CA LEU A 115 -6.51 7.91 -2.87
C LEU A 115 -6.98 7.53 -1.47
N LEU A 116 -7.46 8.51 -0.72
CA LEU A 116 -8.06 8.32 0.61
C LEU A 116 -9.49 8.87 0.60
N ALA A 117 -10.43 8.06 1.04
CA ALA A 117 -11.84 8.40 1.09
C ALA A 117 -12.53 7.78 2.31
N GLU A 118 -13.73 8.23 2.57
CA GLU A 118 -14.69 7.60 3.47
C GLU A 118 -16.06 7.57 2.78
N CYS A 119 -16.73 6.45 2.86
CA CYS A 119 -18.07 6.28 2.33
C CYS A 119 -18.99 5.86 3.47
N ASP A 120 -19.81 6.80 3.94
CA ASP A 120 -20.80 6.61 5.02
C ASP A 120 -20.21 5.91 6.27
N GLY A 121 -19.05 6.38 6.72
CA GLY A 121 -18.35 5.88 7.90
C GLY A 121 -17.37 4.72 7.64
N VAL A 122 -17.28 4.19 6.42
CA VAL A 122 -16.31 3.16 6.05
C VAL A 122 -15.14 3.78 5.31
N PRO A 123 -13.91 3.70 5.85
CA PRO A 123 -12.71 4.17 5.15
C PRO A 123 -12.44 3.39 3.87
N VAL A 124 -11.95 4.09 2.85
CA VAL A 124 -11.55 3.51 1.56
C VAL A 124 -10.15 3.98 1.19
N ILE A 125 -9.28 3.03 0.86
CA ILE A 125 -7.92 3.32 0.37
C ILE A 125 -7.79 2.83 -1.07
N GLY A 126 -7.60 3.76 -2.01
CA GLY A 126 -7.19 3.46 -3.36
C GLY A 126 -5.66 3.40 -3.45
N LEU A 127 -5.11 2.22 -3.64
CA LEU A 127 -3.68 1.97 -3.73
C LEU A 127 -3.17 2.02 -5.17
N PRO A 128 -1.90 2.42 -5.38
CA PRO A 128 -1.27 2.29 -6.69
C PRO A 128 -1.22 0.85 -7.18
N GLY A 129 -1.36 0.61 -8.49
CA GLY A 129 -1.24 -0.71 -9.10
C GLY A 129 0.19 -1.31 -9.13
N ASN A 130 1.20 -0.53 -8.77
CA ASN A 130 2.57 -1.04 -8.61
C ASN A 130 2.75 -1.71 -7.24
N PRO A 131 3.13 -3.00 -7.16
CA PRO A 131 3.15 -3.77 -5.91
C PRO A 131 3.97 -3.15 -4.78
N LEU A 132 5.20 -2.70 -5.05
CA LEU A 132 6.02 -2.03 -4.03
C LEU A 132 5.30 -0.80 -3.47
N SER A 133 4.70 0.02 -4.34
CA SER A 133 3.98 1.23 -3.91
C SER A 133 2.77 0.90 -3.05
N ALA A 134 1.96 -0.07 -3.47
CA ALA A 134 0.77 -0.50 -2.76
C ALA A 134 1.09 -0.99 -1.35
N LEU A 135 2.10 -1.86 -1.22
CA LEU A 135 2.47 -2.46 0.06
C LEU A 135 3.13 -1.43 1.00
N VAL A 136 3.97 -0.53 0.48
CA VAL A 136 4.55 0.58 1.27
C VAL A 136 3.45 1.49 1.80
N VAL A 137 2.51 1.91 0.94
CA VAL A 137 1.40 2.78 1.37
C VAL A 137 0.50 2.07 2.37
N PHE A 138 0.17 0.80 2.13
CA PHE A 138 -0.66 0.06 3.08
C PHE A 138 0.03 -0.08 4.43
N ARG A 139 1.34 -0.33 4.48
CA ARG A 139 2.08 -0.38 5.74
C ARG A 139 2.06 0.97 6.47
N LEU A 140 2.21 2.09 5.76
CA LEU A 140 2.24 3.43 6.35
C LEU A 140 0.86 3.96 6.79
N ILE A 141 -0.20 3.61 6.07
CA ILE A 141 -1.55 4.17 6.27
C ILE A 141 -2.55 3.08 6.64
N GLY A 142 -2.60 1.99 5.89
CA GLY A 142 -3.57 0.92 6.08
C GLY A 142 -3.37 0.17 7.38
N THR A 143 -2.13 -0.20 7.71
CA THR A 143 -1.81 -0.92 8.96
C THR A 143 -2.19 -0.10 10.21
N PRO A 144 -1.80 1.18 10.37
CA PRO A 144 -2.27 2.01 11.47
C PRO A 144 -3.80 2.16 11.52
N LEU A 145 -4.45 2.22 10.36
CA LEU A 145 -5.91 2.30 10.31
C LEU A 145 -6.57 1.01 10.79
N VAL A 146 -6.03 -0.16 10.42
CA VAL A 146 -6.49 -1.46 10.94
C VAL A 146 -6.34 -1.51 12.46
N TRP A 147 -5.22 -1.06 13.03
CA TRP A 147 -5.05 -0.96 14.49
C TRP A 147 -6.09 -0.04 15.12
N ARG A 148 -6.33 1.11 14.52
CA ARG A 148 -7.32 2.08 15.02
C ARG A 148 -8.72 1.49 15.04
N LEU A 149 -9.13 0.82 13.96
CA LEU A 149 -10.42 0.13 13.85
C LEU A 149 -10.54 -1.03 14.85
N ALA A 150 -9.43 -1.69 15.18
CA ALA A 150 -9.37 -2.71 16.24
C ALA A 150 -9.43 -2.12 17.66
N GLY A 151 -9.58 -0.80 17.80
CA GLY A 151 -9.64 -0.11 19.10
C GLY A 151 -8.28 0.16 19.74
N CYS A 152 -7.19 0.02 19.01
CA CYS A 152 -5.85 0.34 19.48
C CYS A 152 -5.64 1.85 19.44
N ALA A 153 -5.65 2.51 20.60
CA ALA A 153 -5.50 3.97 20.69
C ALA A 153 -4.07 4.43 20.35
N THR A 154 -3.08 3.61 20.70
CA THR A 154 -1.66 3.87 20.41
C THR A 154 -1.12 2.74 19.56
N PRO A 155 -0.61 3.02 18.34
CA PRO A 155 0.01 2.00 17.52
C PRO A 155 1.10 1.24 18.28
N PRO A 156 1.21 -0.09 18.11
CA PRO A 156 2.30 -0.83 18.71
C PRO A 156 3.64 -0.34 18.14
N PRO A 157 4.71 -0.31 18.96
CA PRO A 157 6.03 0.09 18.47
C PRO A 157 6.51 -0.86 17.38
N GLU A 158 6.94 -0.29 16.26
CA GLU A 158 7.59 -1.09 15.22
C GLU A 158 9.04 -1.36 15.61
N PRO A 159 9.53 -2.59 15.44
CA PRO A 159 10.93 -2.90 15.72
C PRO A 159 11.83 -2.10 14.79
N SER A 160 12.82 -1.42 15.37
CA SER A 160 13.77 -0.62 14.59
C SER A 160 15.19 -0.79 15.11
N VAL A 161 16.15 -0.59 14.20
CA VAL A 161 17.59 -0.61 14.51
C VAL A 161 18.25 0.64 13.92
N THR A 162 19.28 1.14 14.60
CA THR A 162 20.14 2.18 14.05
C THR A 162 21.28 1.53 13.26
N ALA A 163 21.51 1.98 12.05
CA ALA A 163 22.59 1.52 11.19
C ALA A 163 23.26 2.70 10.46
N SER A 164 24.48 2.52 9.98
CA SER A 164 25.15 3.50 9.12
C SER A 164 24.70 3.30 7.67
N LEU A 165 24.28 4.36 7.00
CA LEU A 165 23.84 4.30 5.61
C LEU A 165 25.04 3.95 4.70
N ALA A 166 24.93 2.88 3.92
CA ALA A 166 26.05 2.38 3.13
C ALA A 166 26.43 3.29 1.96
N ARG A 167 25.46 3.96 1.36
CA ARG A 167 25.62 4.92 0.25
C ARG A 167 24.54 5.97 0.29
N ALA A 168 24.79 7.13 -0.30
CA ALA A 168 23.84 8.24 -0.31
C ALA A 168 22.51 7.87 -0.98
N VAL A 169 21.44 8.41 -0.43
CA VAL A 169 20.07 8.28 -0.93
C VAL A 169 19.58 9.66 -1.32
N PRO A 170 19.44 9.96 -2.62
CA PRO A 170 18.87 11.23 -3.07
C PRO A 170 17.34 11.25 -2.84
N SER A 171 16.82 12.42 -2.51
CA SER A 171 15.39 12.68 -2.36
C SER A 171 15.05 14.09 -2.86
N GLU A 172 13.78 14.45 -2.78
CA GLU A 172 13.26 15.80 -3.07
C GLU A 172 12.50 16.32 -1.87
N ALA A 173 12.78 17.54 -1.45
CA ALA A 173 12.03 18.21 -0.40
C ALA A 173 10.52 18.31 -0.76
N GLY A 174 9.67 18.24 0.24
CA GLY A 174 8.23 18.29 0.08
C GLY A 174 7.56 16.91 -0.01
N ARG A 175 8.34 15.81 0.11
CA ARG A 175 7.78 14.45 0.17
C ARG A 175 8.60 13.55 1.08
N ARG A 176 7.98 12.48 1.55
CA ARG A 176 8.66 11.39 2.28
C ARG A 176 9.08 10.30 1.30
N ASP A 177 10.38 9.98 1.24
CA ASP A 177 10.84 8.82 0.46
C ASP A 177 11.05 7.63 1.40
N VAL A 178 10.39 6.51 1.09
CA VAL A 178 10.49 5.24 1.81
C VAL A 178 11.42 4.32 1.06
N VAL A 179 12.61 4.12 1.59
CA VAL A 179 13.70 3.41 0.92
C VAL A 179 13.90 2.05 1.55
N GLN A 180 13.79 1.01 0.77
CA GLN A 180 14.01 -0.35 1.19
C GLN A 180 15.50 -0.56 1.44
N VAL A 181 15.86 -1.28 2.52
CA VAL A 181 17.25 -1.52 2.88
C VAL A 181 17.51 -2.96 3.27
N ARG A 182 18.71 -3.44 2.98
CA ARG A 182 19.27 -4.68 3.51
C ARG A 182 20.29 -4.33 4.60
N LEU A 183 20.26 -5.07 5.69
CA LEU A 183 21.13 -4.87 6.83
C LEU A 183 22.30 -5.86 6.78
N GLY A 184 23.48 -5.40 7.13
CA GLY A 184 24.69 -6.25 7.24
C GLY A 184 25.86 -5.49 7.83
N GLY A 185 26.55 -6.08 8.82
CA GLY A 185 27.73 -5.49 9.43
C GLY A 185 27.49 -4.09 10.03
N GLY A 186 26.31 -3.82 10.60
CA GLY A 186 25.95 -2.52 11.15
C GLY A 186 25.64 -1.45 10.10
N ARG A 187 25.50 -1.84 8.83
CA ARG A 187 25.21 -0.94 7.70
C ARG A 187 23.85 -1.21 7.11
N ALA A 188 23.19 -0.16 6.63
CA ALA A 188 21.95 -0.18 5.87
C ALA A 188 22.27 0.06 4.38
N GLU A 189 22.15 -0.99 3.56
CA GLU A 189 22.39 -0.92 2.12
C GLU A 189 21.07 -0.68 1.39
N PRO A 190 20.86 0.47 0.71
CA PRO A 190 19.65 0.74 -0.04
C PRO A 190 19.41 -0.26 -1.18
N VAL A 191 18.19 -0.81 -1.25
CA VAL A 191 17.75 -1.70 -2.30
C VAL A 191 16.88 -0.91 -3.27
N PHE A 192 17.49 -0.46 -4.35
CA PHE A 192 16.76 0.27 -5.41
C PHE A 192 16.14 -0.68 -6.44
N GLY A 193 15.04 -0.24 -7.03
CA GLY A 193 14.36 -0.94 -8.12
C GLY A 193 13.07 -0.23 -8.51
N ALA A 194 12.52 -0.63 -9.64
CA ALA A 194 11.22 -0.11 -10.10
C ALA A 194 10.11 -0.51 -9.14
N SER A 195 9.12 0.37 -8.95
CA SER A 195 7.98 0.14 -8.04
C SER A 195 7.07 -1.04 -8.44
N ALA A 196 7.20 -1.51 -9.67
CA ALA A 196 6.55 -2.73 -10.16
C ALA A 196 7.23 -4.02 -9.68
N LEU A 197 8.46 -3.94 -9.14
CA LEU A 197 9.25 -5.11 -8.75
C LEU A 197 9.05 -5.47 -7.28
N LEU A 198 8.26 -6.51 -7.02
CA LEU A 198 8.08 -7.05 -5.67
C LEU A 198 9.40 -7.60 -5.07
N SER A 199 10.35 -8.01 -5.92
CA SER A 199 11.67 -8.48 -5.50
C SER A 199 12.50 -7.42 -4.73
N VAL A 200 12.15 -6.17 -4.80
CA VAL A 200 12.76 -5.11 -3.96
C VAL A 200 12.42 -5.35 -2.49
N LEU A 201 11.15 -5.69 -2.19
CA LEU A 201 10.71 -6.02 -0.83
C LEU A 201 11.31 -7.34 -0.33
N THR A 202 11.34 -8.38 -1.17
CA THR A 202 11.83 -9.70 -0.76
C THR A 202 13.33 -9.75 -0.47
N ARG A 203 14.09 -8.73 -0.91
CA ARG A 203 15.52 -8.57 -0.65
C ARG A 203 15.84 -7.59 0.48
N ALA A 204 14.83 -6.94 1.03
CA ALA A 204 14.98 -5.95 2.09
C ALA A 204 14.68 -6.55 3.45
N ASP A 205 15.47 -6.17 4.45
CA ASP A 205 15.23 -6.52 5.86
C ASP A 205 14.32 -5.49 6.55
N GLY A 206 14.16 -4.31 5.93
CA GLY A 206 13.38 -3.21 6.45
C GLY A 206 13.40 -2.00 5.52
N TYR A 207 12.98 -0.88 6.05
CA TYR A 207 12.98 0.40 5.32
C TYR A 207 13.44 1.54 6.21
N LEU A 208 13.99 2.58 5.59
CA LEU A 208 14.20 3.88 6.20
C LEU A 208 13.31 4.93 5.54
N VAL A 209 13.05 6.02 6.25
CA VAL A 209 12.27 7.15 5.75
C VAL A 209 13.19 8.36 5.64
N VAL A 210 13.30 8.92 4.43
CA VAL A 210 13.89 10.25 4.24
C VAL A 210 12.82 11.27 4.61
N PRO A 211 13.08 12.16 5.58
CA PRO A 211 12.07 13.11 6.05
C PRO A 211 11.74 14.16 4.97
N GLU A 212 10.52 14.68 5.02
CA GLU A 212 9.95 15.59 4.03
C GLU A 212 10.82 16.83 3.72
N PRO A 213 11.48 17.50 4.70
CA PRO A 213 12.30 18.66 4.39
C PRO A 213 13.68 18.31 3.80
N ALA A 214 14.06 17.04 3.78
CA ALA A 214 15.40 16.64 3.33
C ALA A 214 15.46 16.43 1.81
N THR A 215 16.57 16.78 1.20
CA THR A 215 16.89 16.50 -0.20
C THR A 215 17.63 15.18 -0.40
N GLY A 216 17.85 14.44 0.68
CA GLY A 216 18.52 13.14 0.69
C GLY A 216 19.17 12.83 2.03
N LEU A 217 19.92 11.74 2.07
CA LEU A 217 20.74 11.30 3.20
C LEU A 217 22.12 10.94 2.67
N ASP A 218 23.17 11.40 3.34
CA ASP A 218 24.55 11.12 2.94
C ASP A 218 24.98 9.71 3.35
N ALA A 219 25.94 9.15 2.61
CA ALA A 219 26.61 7.92 2.99
C ALA A 219 27.30 8.10 4.35
N GLY A 220 27.24 7.07 5.19
CA GLY A 220 27.80 7.11 6.56
C GLY A 220 26.86 7.72 7.61
N SER A 221 25.78 8.40 7.22
CA SER A 221 24.80 8.97 8.16
C SER A 221 24.15 7.87 9.01
N PRO A 222 23.92 8.11 10.30
CA PRO A 222 23.12 7.21 11.12
C PRO A 222 21.64 7.29 10.69
N VAL A 223 21.04 6.13 10.44
CA VAL A 223 19.65 6.01 10.01
C VAL A 223 18.89 5.04 10.90
N SER A 224 17.63 5.33 11.19
CA SER A 224 16.72 4.39 11.81
C SER A 224 16.08 3.52 10.73
N VAL A 225 16.23 2.22 10.83
CA VAL A 225 15.63 1.24 9.93
C VAL A 225 14.51 0.54 10.67
N THR A 226 13.29 0.70 10.18
CA THR A 226 12.13 -0.09 10.61
C THR A 226 12.19 -1.46 9.98
N LEU A 227 12.16 -2.51 10.79
CA LEU A 227 12.32 -3.89 10.34
C LEU A 227 11.00 -4.46 9.80
N TYR A 228 11.08 -5.28 8.77
CA TYR A 228 10.00 -6.17 8.39
C TYR A 228 9.95 -7.35 9.37
N ARG A 229 8.74 -7.78 9.69
CA ARG A 229 8.48 -8.96 10.54
C ARG A 229 8.40 -10.23 9.72
#